data_d0460e3bde6115732569f699ef89f68b
#
_entry.id   d0460e3bde6115732569f699ef89f68b
#
_cell.length_a   1.000
_cell.length_b   1.000
_cell.length_c   1.000
_cell.angle_alpha   90.00
_cell.angle_beta   90.00
_cell.angle_gamma   90.00
#
_symmetry.space_group_name_H-M   'P 1'
#
loop_
_entity.id
_entity.type
_entity.pdbx_description
1 polymer ?
#
loop_
_entity_poly.entity_id
_entity_poly.type
_entity_poly.pdbx_seq_one_letter_code
_entity_poly.pdbx_strand_id
1 'polypeptide(L)' 'PGHPFLIKLKPGTGKKNLVEGVDNNGIAKGVIEWVPTEPGTYYYQCLKHKGMVGKIIIS' A
#
# COMPACT_ATOMS: atom_id res chain seq x y z
N PRO A 1 -6.02 13.69 -1.97
CA PRO A 1 -6.48 13.95 -0.62
C PRO A 1 -7.81 13.29 -0.37
N GLY A 2 -8.00 12.71 0.80
CA GLY A 2 -9.21 11.98 1.15
C GLY A 2 -9.16 10.51 0.83
N HIS A 3 -8.13 10.04 0.14
CA HIS A 3 -7.95 8.63 -0.17
C HIS A 3 -6.55 8.19 0.24
N PRO A 4 -6.32 7.95 1.55
CA PRO A 4 -5.02 7.47 1.97
C PRO A 4 -4.75 6.07 1.42
N PHE A 5 -3.59 5.89 0.78
CA PHE A 5 -3.20 4.61 0.21
C PHE A 5 -2.14 3.93 1.06
N LEU A 6 -2.18 2.62 1.05
CA LEU A 6 -1.28 1.75 1.78
C LEU A 6 -0.61 0.80 0.80
N ILE A 7 0.62 0.44 1.06
CA ILE A 7 1.28 -0.68 0.39
C ILE A 7 1.14 -1.89 1.30
N LYS A 8 0.53 -2.96 0.79
CA LYS A 8 0.12 -4.08 1.61
C LYS A 8 0.56 -5.42 1.03
N LEU A 9 0.62 -6.42 1.87
CA LEU A 9 0.92 -7.79 1.47
C LEU A 9 -0.33 -8.49 0.91
N LYS A 10 -1.51 -8.01 1.28
CA LYS A 10 -2.79 -8.56 0.84
C LYS A 10 -3.77 -7.42 0.60
N PRO A 11 -4.72 -7.58 -0.34
CA PRO A 11 -5.76 -6.56 -0.53
C PRO A 11 -6.68 -6.50 0.70
N GLY A 12 -7.31 -5.36 0.86
CA GLY A 12 -8.26 -5.15 1.95
C GLY A 12 -8.05 -3.82 2.63
N THR A 13 -9.15 -3.24 3.13
CA THR A 13 -9.09 -1.98 3.85
C THR A 13 -8.47 -2.18 5.23
N GLY A 14 -8.12 -1.06 5.87
CA GLY A 14 -7.53 -1.10 7.19
C GLY A 14 -6.03 -1.22 7.17
N LYS A 15 -5.43 -1.27 8.35
CA LYS A 15 -3.98 -1.22 8.50
C LYS A 15 -3.35 -2.57 8.81
N LYS A 16 -3.98 -3.65 8.38
CA LYS A 16 -3.42 -4.99 8.52
C LYS A 16 -2.57 -5.32 7.29
N ASN A 17 -1.58 -6.16 7.48
CA ASN A 17 -0.73 -6.68 6.40
C ASN A 17 0.02 -5.56 5.66
N LEU A 18 0.47 -4.55 6.38
CA LEU A 18 1.28 -3.50 5.79
C LEU A 18 2.69 -4.01 5.45
N VAL A 19 3.21 -3.54 4.33
CA VAL A 19 4.60 -3.82 3.95
C VAL A 19 5.50 -2.95 4.84
N GLU A 20 6.53 -3.56 5.42
CA GLU A 20 7.52 -2.84 6.20
C GLU A 20 8.48 -2.11 5.28
N GLY A 21 9.07 -1.04 5.80
CA GLY A 21 10.06 -0.27 5.03
C GLY A 21 9.46 0.73 4.06
N VAL A 22 8.17 0.97 4.13
CA VAL A 22 7.50 1.97 3.31
C VAL A 22 7.41 3.27 4.09
N ASP A 23 8.00 4.32 3.56
CA ASP A 23 7.92 5.64 4.18
C ASP A 23 6.54 6.25 3.95
N ASN A 24 5.94 6.74 5.03
CA ASN A 24 4.64 7.40 4.99
C ASN A 24 3.49 6.49 4.52
N ASN A 25 3.59 5.20 4.80
CA ASN A 25 2.55 4.27 4.40
C ASN A 25 1.21 4.66 5.05
N GLY A 26 0.18 4.85 4.22
CA GLY A 26 -1.13 5.25 4.70
C GLY A 26 -1.38 6.75 4.75
N ILE A 27 -0.45 7.56 4.27
CA ILE A 27 -0.62 9.01 4.27
C ILE A 27 -1.63 9.41 3.18
N ALA A 28 -2.51 10.36 3.52
CA ALA A 28 -3.53 10.82 2.58
C ALA A 28 -3.01 11.92 1.66
N LYS A 29 -1.96 12.60 2.06
CA LYS A 29 -1.42 13.74 1.32
C LYS A 29 0.10 13.71 1.47
N GLY A 30 0.79 13.82 0.35
CA GLY A 30 2.24 13.77 0.33
C GLY A 30 2.74 12.63 -0.53
N VAL A 31 3.92 12.13 -0.23
CA VAL A 31 4.59 11.11 -1.02
C VAL A 31 4.81 9.86 -0.17
N ILE A 32 4.43 8.71 -0.74
CA ILE A 32 4.75 7.41 -0.16
C ILE A 32 5.94 6.88 -0.93
N GLU A 33 7.03 6.57 -0.22
CA GLU A 33 8.24 6.06 -0.85
C GLU A 33 8.52 4.63 -0.39
N TRP A 34 8.86 3.78 -1.34
CA TRP A 34 9.12 2.38 -1.07
C TRP A 34 10.15 1.84 -2.03
N VAL A 35 11.21 1.27 -1.47
CA VAL A 35 12.22 0.55 -2.25
C VAL A 35 12.07 -0.92 -1.91
N PRO A 36 11.43 -1.71 -2.79
CA PRO A 36 11.21 -3.12 -2.48
C PRO A 36 12.53 -3.88 -2.45
N THR A 37 12.69 -4.74 -1.45
CA THR A 37 13.91 -5.53 -1.26
C THR A 37 13.71 -7.00 -1.63
N GLU A 38 12.48 -7.45 -1.80
CA GLU A 38 12.20 -8.84 -2.13
C GLU A 38 11.19 -8.92 -3.27
N PRO A 39 11.41 -9.84 -4.22
CA PRO A 39 10.42 -10.06 -5.27
C PRO A 39 9.15 -10.66 -4.68
N GLY A 40 8.07 -10.42 -5.35
CA GLY A 40 6.77 -10.92 -4.91
C GLY A 40 5.64 -10.06 -5.41
N THR A 41 4.45 -10.38 -4.94
CA THR A 41 3.24 -9.65 -5.27
C THR A 41 2.82 -8.83 -4.07
N TYR A 42 2.61 -7.55 -4.31
CA TYR A 42 2.17 -6.60 -3.30
C TYR A 42 0.94 -5.89 -3.80
N TYR A 43 0.31 -5.10 -2.94
CA TYR A 43 -0.92 -4.41 -3.29
C TYR A 43 -0.90 -2.99 -2.79
N TYR A 44 -1.42 -2.05 -3.58
CA TYR A 44 -1.78 -0.75 -3.04
C TYR A 44 -3.28 -0.75 -2.80
N GLN A 45 -3.69 -0.17 -1.70
CA GLN A 45 -5.06 -0.24 -1.22
C GLN A 45 -5.44 1.06 -0.56
N CYS A 46 -6.61 1.60 -0.93
CA CYS A 46 -7.16 2.73 -0.19
C CYS A 46 -7.59 2.25 1.20
N LEU A 47 -7.26 3.03 2.22
CA LEU A 47 -7.57 2.70 3.60
C LEU A 47 -9.07 2.49 3.82
N LYS A 48 -9.91 3.24 3.11
CA LYS A 48 -11.34 3.31 3.38
C LYS A 48 -12.23 2.74 2.27
N HIS A 49 -11.73 2.61 1.06
CA HIS A 49 -12.53 2.17 -0.08
C HIS A 49 -12.03 0.84 -0.60
N LYS A 50 -12.77 -0.21 -0.31
CA LYS A 50 -12.37 -1.58 -0.61
C LYS A 50 -12.05 -1.81 -2.08
N GLY A 51 -12.78 -1.16 -2.98
CA GLY A 51 -12.58 -1.34 -4.41
C GLY A 51 -11.39 -0.58 -5.00
N MET A 52 -10.77 0.30 -4.22
CA MET A 52 -9.61 1.07 -4.69
C MET A 52 -8.33 0.33 -4.34
N VAL A 53 -8.03 -0.70 -5.13
CA VAL A 53 -6.92 -1.60 -4.90
C VAL A 53 -6.27 -1.97 -6.23
N GLY A 54 -4.97 -2.14 -6.24
CA GLY A 54 -4.23 -2.61 -7.41
C GLY A 54 -3.08 -3.50 -7.00
N LYS A 55 -2.60 -4.27 -7.95
CA LYS A 55 -1.52 -5.24 -7.73
C LYS A 55 -0.19 -4.64 -8.17
N ILE A 56 0.86 -4.90 -7.40
CA ILE A 56 2.22 -4.50 -7.71
C ILE A 56 3.06 -5.77 -7.78
N ILE A 57 3.70 -6.00 -8.90
CA ILE A 57 4.55 -7.17 -9.08
C ILE A 57 6.00 -6.72 -9.12
N ILE A 58 6.81 -7.27 -8.22
CA ILE A 58 8.24 -7.01 -8.14
C ILE A 58 8.97 -8.28 -8.55
N SER A 59 9.77 -8.20 -9.57
CA SER A 59 10.51 -9.36 -10.07
C SER A 59 12.02 -9.32 -9.77
#